data_137649f4f3b0f144f05f530a7d86b85e
#
_entry.id   137649f4f3b0f144f05f530a7d86b85e
#
_cell.length_a   1.000
_cell.length_b   1.000
_cell.length_c   1.000
_cell.angle_alpha   90.00
_cell.angle_beta   90.00
_cell.angle_gamma   90.00
#
_symmetry.space_group_name_H-M   'P 1'
#
loop_
_entity.id
_entity.type
_entity.pdbx_description
1 polymer ?
#
loop_
_entity_poly.entity_id
_entity_poly.type
_entity_poly.pdbx_seq_one_letter_code
_entity_poly.pdbx_strand_id
1 'polypeptide(L)'
;ISLTHFKGHEEAGFGGALKNIGMGCGSRAGKMEQHNAGKPHVAQDHCVGCGACTRICAHNGVTVTDRKATIDHSRCVGCGRCIAVCPRDAIRVNWDETVTNLNRKIAEYAQAVVDGRPCFHISLVIDVSPNCDCHPENDAAIIPNVGMFASFDPVALDMACVDAVNAQPPLPGAAAAGDCG
;
A
#
# COMPACT_ATOMS: atom_id res chain seq x y z
N ILE A 1 20.28 -2.48 -0.50
CA ILE A 1 20.15 -1.14 -1.11
C ILE A 1 18.72 -0.99 -1.59
N SER A 2 18.07 0.14 -1.28
CA SER A 2 16.82 0.55 -1.92
C SER A 2 17.07 1.76 -2.82
N LEU A 3 16.43 1.74 -3.99
CA LEU A 3 16.34 2.89 -4.89
C LEU A 3 14.85 3.20 -5.04
N THR A 4 14.42 4.37 -4.60
CA THR A 4 13.01 4.73 -4.48
C THR A 4 12.71 6.02 -5.22
N HIS A 5 11.47 6.17 -5.67
CA HIS A 5 10.90 7.41 -6.19
C HIS A 5 10.07 8.08 -5.10
N PHE A 6 10.31 9.36 -4.85
CA PHE A 6 9.53 10.17 -3.91
C PHE A 6 8.31 10.76 -4.64
N LYS A 7 7.13 10.67 -4.06
CA LYS A 7 5.85 11.15 -4.62
C LYS A 7 4.85 11.45 -3.52
N GLY A 8 3.76 12.10 -3.86
CA GLY A 8 2.58 12.21 -3.01
C GLY A 8 1.92 10.85 -2.73
N HIS A 9 1.00 10.85 -1.79
CA HIS A 9 0.19 9.68 -1.47
C HIS A 9 -1.09 10.12 -0.76
N GLU A 10 -2.22 9.69 -1.27
CA GLU A 10 -3.55 10.13 -0.84
C GLU A 10 -3.88 9.79 0.63
N GLU A 11 -3.30 8.71 1.18
CA GLU A 11 -3.57 8.29 2.56
C GLU A 11 -2.37 8.53 3.49
N ALA A 12 -1.13 8.40 2.99
CA ALA A 12 0.06 8.50 3.82
C ALA A 12 0.73 9.90 3.76
N GLY A 13 0.17 10.84 3.00
CA GLY A 13 0.74 12.15 2.71
C GLY A 13 1.80 12.06 1.60
N PHE A 14 2.81 11.22 1.77
CA PHE A 14 3.84 10.96 0.76
C PHE A 14 4.28 9.49 0.72
N GLY A 15 4.95 9.11 -0.34
CA GLY A 15 5.58 7.81 -0.50
C GLY A 15 7.07 7.95 -0.76
N GLY A 16 7.89 7.83 0.27
CA GLY A 16 9.34 7.81 0.24
C GLY A 16 9.92 6.41 0.43
N ALA A 17 11.11 6.32 1.02
CA ALA A 17 11.81 5.06 1.26
C ALA A 17 11.02 4.12 2.18
N LEU A 18 10.48 4.62 3.29
CA LEU A 18 9.71 3.81 4.25
C LEU A 18 8.51 3.16 3.59
N LYS A 19 7.68 3.93 2.87
CA LYS A 19 6.49 3.40 2.19
C LYS A 19 6.86 2.42 1.11
N ASN A 20 7.85 2.74 0.30
CA ASN A 20 8.26 1.87 -0.81
C ASN A 20 8.87 0.55 -0.32
N ILE A 21 9.61 0.55 0.79
CA ILE A 21 10.15 -0.66 1.41
C ILE A 21 9.01 -1.45 2.09
N GLY A 22 8.25 -0.82 2.98
CA GLY A 22 7.23 -1.49 3.78
C GLY A 22 6.15 -2.13 2.93
N MET A 23 5.64 -1.41 1.93
CA MET A 23 4.62 -1.92 1.04
C MET A 23 5.20 -2.77 -0.09
N GLY A 24 6.30 -2.34 -0.69
CA GLY A 24 6.93 -3.03 -1.83
C GLY A 24 7.48 -4.40 -1.47
N CYS A 25 8.13 -4.56 -0.32
CA CYS A 25 8.67 -5.83 0.16
C CYS A 25 7.63 -6.70 0.87
N GLY A 26 6.45 -6.17 1.16
CA GLY A 26 5.34 -6.93 1.74
C GLY A 26 4.84 -8.01 0.79
N SER A 27 4.55 -9.20 1.33
CA SER A 27 3.83 -10.24 0.58
C SER A 27 2.43 -9.73 0.20
N ARG A 28 1.75 -10.45 -0.70
CA ARG A 28 0.36 -10.14 -1.04
C ARG A 28 -0.55 -10.10 0.21
N ALA A 29 -0.38 -11.07 1.11
CA ALA A 29 -1.10 -11.09 2.38
C ALA A 29 -0.73 -9.88 3.27
N GLY A 30 0.55 -9.51 3.32
CA GLY A 30 1.02 -8.34 4.05
C GLY A 30 0.47 -7.04 3.50
N LYS A 31 0.42 -6.87 2.18
CA LYS A 31 -0.21 -5.69 1.56
C LYS A 31 -1.69 -5.58 1.89
N MET A 32 -2.41 -6.70 1.86
CA MET A 32 -3.81 -6.75 2.27
C MET A 32 -3.99 -6.40 3.76
N GLU A 33 -3.08 -6.88 4.61
CA GLU A 33 -3.11 -6.58 6.04
C GLU A 33 -2.81 -5.10 6.32
N GLN A 34 -1.90 -4.49 5.58
CA GLN A 34 -1.58 -3.06 5.73
C GLN A 34 -2.78 -2.15 5.40
N HIS A 35 -3.56 -2.48 4.37
CA HIS A 35 -4.70 -1.67 3.92
C HIS A 35 -6.04 -2.03 4.57
N ASN A 36 -6.08 -3.00 5.46
CA ASN A 36 -7.33 -3.55 5.94
C ASN A 36 -7.23 -3.90 7.44
N ALA A 37 -8.13 -3.34 8.24
CA ALA A 37 -8.29 -3.72 9.64
C ALA A 37 -8.93 -5.11 9.79
N GLY A 38 -9.59 -5.61 8.75
CA GLY A 38 -10.35 -6.86 8.75
C GLY A 38 -9.93 -7.85 7.66
N LYS A 39 -10.44 -9.07 7.78
CA LYS A 39 -10.29 -10.12 6.78
C LYS A 39 -11.38 -10.00 5.72
N PRO A 40 -11.19 -10.59 4.51
CA PRO A 40 -12.21 -10.52 3.47
C PRO A 40 -13.58 -11.03 3.97
N HIS A 41 -14.64 -10.45 3.46
CA HIS A 41 -16.01 -10.89 3.68
C HIS A 41 -16.69 -11.27 2.36
N VAL A 42 -17.84 -11.96 2.44
CA VAL A 42 -18.61 -12.36 1.27
C VAL A 42 -19.88 -11.50 1.20
N ALA A 43 -20.01 -10.74 0.10
CA ALA A 43 -21.26 -10.09 -0.26
C ALA A 43 -22.25 -11.18 -0.75
N GLN A 44 -23.16 -11.58 0.13
CA GLN A 44 -24.01 -12.76 -0.05
C GLN A 44 -24.98 -12.64 -1.23
N ASP A 45 -25.40 -11.43 -1.56
CA ASP A 45 -26.24 -11.09 -2.72
C ASP A 45 -25.55 -11.38 -4.06
N HIS A 46 -24.23 -11.18 -4.14
CA HIS A 46 -23.41 -11.46 -5.32
C HIS A 46 -22.93 -12.92 -5.39
N CYS A 47 -22.88 -13.64 -4.27
CA CYS A 47 -22.36 -14.99 -4.22
C CYS A 47 -23.32 -15.99 -4.85
N VAL A 48 -22.81 -16.80 -5.79
CA VAL A 48 -23.56 -17.88 -6.45
C VAL A 48 -23.10 -19.29 -6.03
N GLY A 49 -22.18 -19.39 -5.07
CA GLY A 49 -21.73 -20.68 -4.53
C GLY A 49 -20.91 -21.54 -5.51
N CYS A 50 -20.19 -20.94 -6.46
CA CYS A 50 -19.44 -21.66 -7.49
C CYS A 50 -18.21 -22.45 -6.96
N GLY A 51 -17.79 -22.23 -5.72
CA GLY A 51 -16.68 -22.94 -5.07
C GLY A 51 -15.27 -22.56 -5.54
N ALA A 52 -15.10 -21.53 -6.39
CA ALA A 52 -13.77 -21.12 -6.84
C ALA A 52 -12.87 -20.69 -5.65
N CYS A 53 -13.44 -19.96 -4.71
CA CYS A 53 -12.76 -19.50 -3.50
C CYS A 53 -12.33 -20.63 -2.57
N THR A 54 -13.12 -21.71 -2.47
CA THR A 54 -12.77 -22.87 -1.65
C THR A 54 -11.56 -23.60 -2.22
N ARG A 55 -11.54 -23.79 -3.54
CA ARG A 55 -10.43 -24.48 -4.24
C ARG A 55 -9.10 -23.76 -4.13
N ILE A 56 -9.10 -22.42 -4.06
CA ILE A 56 -7.87 -21.63 -3.99
C ILE A 56 -7.38 -21.39 -2.56
N CYS A 57 -8.22 -21.63 -1.55
CA CYS A 57 -7.89 -21.35 -0.16
C CYS A 57 -6.93 -22.39 0.42
N ALA A 58 -5.64 -22.05 0.54
CA ALA A 58 -4.63 -22.93 1.12
C ALA A 58 -4.81 -23.18 2.64
N HIS A 59 -5.66 -22.40 3.30
CA HIS A 59 -5.89 -22.47 4.76
C HIS A 59 -7.24 -23.10 5.12
N ASN A 60 -7.96 -23.62 4.14
CA ASN A 60 -9.31 -24.18 4.33
C ASN A 60 -10.25 -23.25 5.11
N GLY A 61 -10.06 -21.94 4.97
CA GLY A 61 -10.84 -20.90 5.65
C GLY A 61 -12.10 -20.50 4.88
N VAL A 62 -12.44 -21.16 3.77
CA VAL A 62 -13.64 -20.85 2.99
C VAL A 62 -14.46 -22.12 2.81
N THR A 63 -15.75 -22.06 3.15
CA THR A 63 -16.73 -23.14 2.94
C THR A 63 -17.86 -22.62 2.06
N VAL A 64 -18.55 -23.55 1.38
CA VAL A 64 -19.76 -23.25 0.61
C VAL A 64 -20.88 -24.17 1.11
N THR A 65 -21.92 -23.56 1.64
CA THR A 65 -23.13 -24.23 2.12
C THR A 65 -24.34 -23.51 1.52
N ASP A 66 -25.35 -24.24 1.08
CA ASP A 66 -26.57 -23.69 0.48
C ASP A 66 -26.29 -22.67 -0.64
N ARG A 67 -25.33 -22.97 -1.49
CA ARG A 67 -24.87 -22.12 -2.60
C ARG A 67 -24.36 -20.74 -2.16
N LYS A 68 -23.89 -20.61 -0.94
CA LYS A 68 -23.27 -19.40 -0.39
C LYS A 68 -21.92 -19.71 0.22
N ALA A 69 -20.95 -18.87 -0.08
CA ALA A 69 -19.62 -18.97 0.54
C ALA A 69 -19.62 -18.28 1.91
N THR A 70 -18.86 -18.85 2.84
CA THR A 70 -18.58 -18.26 4.16
C THR A 70 -17.08 -18.32 4.42
N ILE A 71 -16.52 -17.27 5.01
CA ILE A 71 -15.13 -17.21 5.39
C ILE A 71 -15.00 -17.35 6.90
N ASP A 72 -14.30 -18.39 7.32
CA ASP A 72 -13.90 -18.58 8.72
C ASP A 72 -12.69 -17.69 9.03
N HIS A 73 -12.91 -16.63 9.76
CA HIS A 73 -11.88 -15.66 10.10
C HIS A 73 -10.84 -16.19 11.09
N SER A 74 -11.11 -17.28 11.80
CA SER A 74 -10.10 -17.93 12.65
C SER A 74 -9.02 -18.63 11.82
N ARG A 75 -9.37 -19.11 10.63
CA ARG A 75 -8.49 -19.80 9.68
C ARG A 75 -7.98 -18.93 8.55
N CYS A 76 -8.67 -17.82 8.28
CA CYS A 76 -8.30 -16.88 7.24
C CYS A 76 -7.05 -16.09 7.62
N VAL A 77 -6.04 -16.09 6.77
CA VAL A 77 -4.79 -15.31 6.94
C VAL A 77 -4.77 -14.01 6.12
N GLY A 78 -5.89 -13.60 5.54
CA GLY A 78 -5.98 -12.34 4.79
C GLY A 78 -5.26 -12.32 3.42
N CYS A 79 -4.81 -13.45 2.86
CA CYS A 79 -3.98 -13.48 1.65
C CYS A 79 -4.65 -13.00 0.35
N GLY A 80 -5.96 -12.74 0.34
CA GLY A 80 -6.72 -12.19 -0.78
C GLY A 80 -6.86 -13.08 -2.02
N ARG A 81 -6.38 -14.34 -2.04
CA ARG A 81 -6.47 -15.22 -3.21
C ARG A 81 -7.91 -15.47 -3.66
N CYS A 82 -8.84 -15.61 -2.70
CA CYS A 82 -10.25 -15.84 -2.98
C CYS A 82 -10.91 -14.63 -3.68
N ILE A 83 -10.45 -13.42 -3.43
CA ILE A 83 -10.90 -12.20 -4.12
C ILE A 83 -10.55 -12.30 -5.60
N ALA A 84 -9.28 -12.60 -5.91
CA ALA A 84 -8.76 -12.62 -7.28
C ALA A 84 -9.43 -13.68 -8.19
N VAL A 85 -10.02 -14.74 -7.62
CA VAL A 85 -10.64 -15.82 -8.41
C VAL A 85 -12.16 -15.77 -8.39
N CYS A 86 -12.77 -14.78 -7.72
CA CYS A 86 -14.22 -14.68 -7.65
C CYS A 86 -14.79 -14.09 -8.94
N PRO A 87 -15.51 -14.87 -9.77
CA PRO A 87 -16.01 -14.37 -11.06
C PRO A 87 -17.21 -13.44 -10.91
N ARG A 88 -17.69 -13.24 -9.68
CA ARG A 88 -18.86 -12.41 -9.35
C ARG A 88 -18.51 -11.23 -8.45
N ASP A 89 -17.22 -11.00 -8.17
CA ASP A 89 -16.72 -9.98 -7.24
C ASP A 89 -17.48 -9.97 -5.90
N ALA A 90 -17.88 -11.19 -5.47
CA ALA A 90 -18.64 -11.40 -4.25
C ALA A 90 -17.75 -11.37 -3.00
N ILE A 91 -16.44 -11.52 -3.13
CA ILE A 91 -15.50 -11.48 -2.00
C ILE A 91 -14.79 -10.15 -2.02
N ARG A 92 -14.97 -9.39 -0.96
CA ARG A 92 -14.50 -8.01 -0.84
C ARG A 92 -13.70 -7.81 0.43
N VAL A 93 -12.87 -6.79 0.44
CA VAL A 93 -12.24 -6.24 1.65
C VAL A 93 -12.93 -4.93 2.00
N ASN A 94 -12.94 -4.61 3.27
CA ASN A 94 -13.25 -3.26 3.69
C ASN A 94 -11.92 -2.50 3.67
N TRP A 95 -11.83 -1.47 2.87
CA TRP A 95 -10.71 -0.52 2.90
C TRP A 95 -11.02 0.47 4.03
N ASP A 96 -10.98 -0.03 5.27
CA ASP A 96 -11.45 0.66 6.47
C ASP A 96 -10.32 0.92 7.48
N GLU A 97 -9.07 0.70 7.06
CA GLU A 97 -7.95 1.02 7.91
C GLU A 97 -7.84 2.54 8.07
N THR A 98 -7.63 2.98 9.30
CA THR A 98 -7.36 4.38 9.54
C THR A 98 -5.98 4.76 9.02
N VAL A 99 -5.83 6.00 8.53
CA VAL A 99 -4.55 6.54 8.04
C VAL A 99 -3.43 6.32 9.07
N THR A 100 -3.72 6.54 10.36
CA THR A 100 -2.74 6.34 11.44
C THR A 100 -2.28 4.89 11.53
N ASN A 101 -3.20 3.92 11.43
CA ASN A 101 -2.84 2.51 11.51
C ASN A 101 -2.13 2.04 10.25
N LEU A 102 -2.56 2.51 9.08
CA LEU A 102 -1.87 2.25 7.81
C LEU A 102 -0.40 2.69 7.91
N ASN A 103 -0.16 3.93 8.35
CA ASN A 103 1.19 4.48 8.49
C ASN A 103 2.05 3.70 9.50
N ARG A 104 1.47 3.29 10.63
CA ARG A 104 2.15 2.42 11.60
C ARG A 104 2.52 1.07 11.01
N LYS A 105 1.60 0.42 10.31
CA LYS A 105 1.85 -0.86 9.64
C LYS A 105 2.92 -0.73 8.56
N ILE A 106 2.90 0.31 7.75
CA ILE A 106 3.96 0.59 6.76
C ILE A 106 5.32 0.68 7.45
N ALA A 107 5.42 1.40 8.57
CA ALA A 107 6.65 1.55 9.33
C ALA A 107 7.13 0.21 9.93
N GLU A 108 6.23 -0.59 10.51
CA GLU A 108 6.54 -1.93 11.05
C GLU A 108 7.03 -2.88 9.96
N TYR A 109 6.40 -2.88 8.79
CA TYR A 109 6.84 -3.68 7.64
C TYR A 109 8.19 -3.22 7.10
N ALA A 110 8.43 -1.90 7.02
CA ALA A 110 9.74 -1.37 6.65
C ALA A 110 10.82 -1.77 7.67
N GLN A 111 10.53 -1.65 8.96
CA GLN A 111 11.40 -2.10 10.04
C GLN A 111 11.77 -3.59 9.88
N ALA A 112 10.79 -4.45 9.65
CA ALA A 112 11.02 -5.89 9.48
C ALA A 112 11.93 -6.22 8.29
N VAL A 113 11.97 -5.37 7.27
CA VAL A 113 12.86 -5.53 6.11
C VAL A 113 14.29 -5.09 6.42
N VAL A 114 14.45 -3.97 7.14
CA VAL A 114 15.77 -3.36 7.33
C VAL A 114 16.48 -3.82 8.62
N ASP A 115 15.73 -4.28 9.61
CA ASP A 115 16.26 -4.62 10.92
C ASP A 115 17.34 -5.73 10.84
N GLY A 116 18.44 -5.51 11.53
CA GLY A 116 19.57 -6.43 11.57
C GLY A 116 20.34 -6.61 10.26
N ARG A 117 20.09 -5.78 9.23
CA ARG A 117 20.76 -5.83 7.94
C ARG A 117 21.49 -4.53 7.61
N PRO A 118 22.68 -4.59 6.98
CA PRO A 118 23.30 -3.39 6.43
C PRO A 118 22.43 -2.84 5.30
N CYS A 119 21.91 -1.62 5.47
CA CYS A 119 21.02 -0.96 4.54
C CYS A 119 21.62 0.35 4.03
N PHE A 120 21.30 0.70 2.79
CA PHE A 120 21.59 1.98 2.17
C PHE A 120 20.43 2.36 1.26
N HIS A 121 19.96 3.58 1.37
CA HIS A 121 18.74 4.05 0.73
C HIS A 121 19.05 5.25 -0.16
N ILE A 122 18.47 5.26 -1.36
CA ILE A 122 18.56 6.34 -2.34
C ILE A 122 17.12 6.71 -2.70
N SER A 123 16.80 8.01 -2.66
CA SER A 123 15.49 8.54 -3.05
C SER A 123 15.65 9.56 -4.17
N LEU A 124 14.87 9.37 -5.25
CA LEU A 124 14.79 10.27 -6.37
C LEU A 124 13.61 11.23 -6.15
N VAL A 125 13.90 12.53 -5.98
CA VAL A 125 12.92 13.61 -5.87
C VAL A 125 12.85 14.31 -7.22
N ILE A 126 12.29 13.61 -8.18
CA ILE A 126 12.13 14.03 -9.58
C ILE A 126 10.73 13.62 -10.05
N ASP A 127 10.10 14.38 -10.91
CA ASP A 127 8.76 14.12 -11.44
C ASP A 127 7.75 13.76 -10.34
N VAL A 128 7.79 14.53 -9.24
CA VAL A 128 6.99 14.26 -8.03
C VAL A 128 5.51 14.42 -8.36
N SER A 129 4.81 13.30 -8.48
CA SER A 129 3.36 13.27 -8.72
C SER A 129 2.56 13.49 -7.42
N PRO A 130 1.30 14.00 -7.49
CA PRO A 130 0.46 14.19 -6.31
C PRO A 130 0.01 12.86 -5.70
N ASN A 131 -0.11 11.81 -6.50
CA ASN A 131 -0.63 10.49 -6.10
C ASN A 131 0.44 9.41 -6.11
N CYS A 132 0.12 8.27 -5.50
CA CYS A 132 0.99 7.11 -5.49
C CYS A 132 1.22 6.55 -6.90
N ASP A 133 2.45 6.11 -7.20
CA ASP A 133 2.82 5.43 -8.46
C ASP A 133 2.03 4.13 -8.73
N CYS A 134 1.25 3.66 -7.75
CA CYS A 134 0.39 2.48 -7.92
C CYS A 134 -0.92 2.79 -8.68
N HIS A 135 -1.26 4.05 -8.88
CA HIS A 135 -2.40 4.47 -9.69
C HIS A 135 -2.07 4.43 -11.18
N PRO A 136 -3.00 3.97 -12.03
CA PRO A 136 -2.80 3.97 -13.48
C PRO A 136 -2.86 5.36 -14.10
N GLU A 137 -3.60 6.27 -13.47
CA GLU A 137 -3.66 7.69 -13.78
C GLU A 137 -2.56 8.42 -13.01
N ASN A 138 -1.56 8.90 -13.70
CA ASN A 138 -0.54 9.77 -13.15
C ASN A 138 -0.81 11.20 -13.60
N ASP A 139 -0.67 12.13 -12.68
CA ASP A 139 -0.81 13.55 -12.97
C ASP A 139 0.58 14.18 -13.23
N ALA A 140 0.57 15.42 -13.71
CA ALA A 140 1.80 16.18 -13.89
C ALA A 140 2.53 16.37 -12.56
N ALA A 141 3.85 16.54 -12.63
CA ALA A 141 4.67 16.86 -11.47
C ALA A 141 4.16 18.13 -10.77
N ILE A 142 4.12 18.09 -9.44
CA ILE A 142 3.60 19.20 -8.63
C ILE A 142 4.67 20.25 -8.30
N ILE A 143 5.95 19.87 -8.39
CA ILE A 143 7.11 20.73 -8.11
C ILE A 143 8.19 20.51 -9.17
N PRO A 144 9.16 21.44 -9.34
CA PRO A 144 10.36 21.20 -10.13
C PRO A 144 11.18 20.03 -9.59
N ASN A 145 11.95 19.37 -10.46
CA ASN A 145 12.88 18.33 -10.05
C ASN A 145 13.91 18.86 -9.07
N VAL A 146 14.09 18.17 -7.94
CA VAL A 146 15.03 18.55 -6.89
C VAL A 146 16.36 17.80 -7.07
N GLY A 147 16.29 16.47 -7.22
CA GLY A 147 17.47 15.64 -7.39
C GLY A 147 17.41 14.32 -6.64
N MET A 148 18.57 13.89 -6.14
CA MET A 148 18.74 12.60 -5.49
C MET A 148 19.31 12.78 -4.09
N PHE A 149 18.72 12.07 -3.13
CA PHE A 149 19.17 12.01 -1.74
C PHE A 149 19.58 10.59 -1.38
N ALA A 150 20.50 10.43 -0.43
CA ALA A 150 20.94 9.13 0.02
C ALA A 150 21.26 9.12 1.53
N SER A 151 20.93 8.02 2.20
CA SER A 151 21.19 7.84 3.62
C SER A 151 21.28 6.36 3.99
N PHE A 152 21.92 6.04 5.10
CA PHE A 152 21.81 4.74 5.77
C PHE A 152 20.53 4.63 6.62
N ASP A 153 19.92 5.75 6.96
CA ASP A 153 18.69 5.85 7.73
C ASP A 153 17.52 6.25 6.80
N PRO A 154 16.53 5.38 6.60
CA PRO A 154 15.40 5.66 5.73
C PRO A 154 14.46 6.74 6.28
N VAL A 155 14.39 6.93 7.61
CA VAL A 155 13.58 7.97 8.24
C VAL A 155 14.21 9.34 7.97
N ALA A 156 15.51 9.48 8.23
CA ALA A 156 16.24 10.71 7.95
C ALA A 156 16.20 11.05 6.45
N LEU A 157 16.26 10.04 5.58
CA LEU A 157 16.13 10.22 4.13
C LEU A 157 14.76 10.79 3.75
N ASP A 158 13.69 10.19 4.24
CA ASP A 158 12.34 10.62 3.92
C ASP A 158 12.06 12.03 4.43
N MET A 159 12.51 12.37 5.66
CA MET A 159 12.40 13.72 6.21
C MET A 159 13.13 14.75 5.34
N ALA A 160 14.38 14.46 4.93
CA ALA A 160 15.13 15.35 4.05
C ALA A 160 14.45 15.55 2.69
N CYS A 161 13.81 14.50 2.14
CA CYS A 161 13.04 14.60 0.91
C CYS A 161 11.78 15.48 1.09
N VAL A 162 11.05 15.31 2.19
CA VAL A 162 9.87 16.13 2.52
C VAL A 162 10.26 17.60 2.64
N ASP A 163 11.31 17.91 3.40
CA ASP A 163 11.81 19.29 3.56
C ASP A 163 12.20 19.90 2.21
N ALA A 164 12.88 19.12 1.37
CA ALA A 164 13.31 19.56 0.06
C ALA A 164 12.11 19.80 -0.89
N VAL A 165 11.08 18.98 -0.83
CA VAL A 165 9.83 19.15 -1.59
C VAL A 165 9.08 20.41 -1.14
N ASN A 166 8.89 20.57 0.18
CA ASN A 166 8.18 21.70 0.75
C ASN A 166 8.90 23.06 0.51
N ALA A 167 10.20 23.03 0.27
CA ALA A 167 10.97 24.23 -0.09
C ALA A 167 10.80 24.66 -1.56
N GLN A 168 10.17 23.84 -2.43
CA GLN A 168 10.01 24.16 -3.84
C GLN A 168 8.72 24.95 -4.09
N PRO A 169 8.73 25.89 -5.05
CA PRO A 169 7.50 26.50 -5.53
C PRO A 169 6.65 25.46 -6.30
N PRO A 170 5.31 25.48 -6.16
CA PRO A 170 4.45 24.61 -6.93
C PRO A 170 4.53 24.94 -8.42
N LEU A 171 4.44 23.92 -9.28
CA LEU A 171 4.35 24.14 -10.72
C LEU A 171 2.96 24.67 -11.11
N PRO A 172 2.88 25.57 -12.12
CA PRO A 172 1.61 26.10 -12.59
C PRO A 172 0.69 24.99 -13.10
N GLY A 173 -0.56 24.96 -12.64
CA GLY A 173 -1.57 23.98 -13.03
C GLY A 173 -1.44 22.64 -12.33
N ALA A 174 -0.50 22.47 -11.41
CA ALA A 174 -0.45 21.28 -10.55
C ALA A 174 -1.72 21.19 -9.69
N ALA A 175 -2.19 19.97 -9.46
CA ALA A 175 -3.25 19.70 -8.50
C ALA A 175 -2.86 20.31 -7.16
N ALA A 176 -3.76 21.12 -6.60
CA ALA A 176 -3.50 22.12 -5.56
C ALA A 176 -2.50 21.64 -4.50
N ALA A 177 -1.45 22.42 -4.37
CA ALA A 177 -0.49 22.31 -3.28
C ALA A 177 -1.21 22.53 -1.93
N GLY A 178 -1.76 21.46 -1.39
CA GLY A 178 -1.90 21.32 0.05
C GLY A 178 -0.53 20.94 0.58
N ASP A 179 -0.08 21.54 1.68
CA ASP A 179 1.14 21.15 2.35
C ASP A 179 1.21 19.61 2.48
N CYS A 180 2.32 19.01 2.10
CA CYS A 180 2.56 17.58 2.27
C CYS A 180 2.80 17.24 3.76
N GLY A 181 1.85 17.57 4.61
CA GLY A 181 1.91 17.16 5.98
C GLY A 181 1.93 17.75 7.14
#